data_06a55f559092335998d5b456ca7c507d
#
_entry.id   06a55f559092335998d5b456ca7c507d
#
_cell.length_a   1.000
_cell.length_b   1.000
_cell.length_c   1.000
_cell.angle_alpha   90.00
_cell.angle_beta   90.00
_cell.angle_gamma   90.00
#
_symmetry.space_group_name_H-M   'P 1'
#
loop_
_entity.id
_entity.type
_entity.pdbx_description
1 polymer ?
#
loop_
_entity_poly.entity_id
_entity_poly.type
_entity_poly.pdbx_seq_one_letter_code
_entity_poly.pdbx_strand_id
1 'polypeptide(L)'
;ATLKEELGISAPDGDGKSFLELLHLPTLNINGINSANTGQLAANIIPATAEATLDLRLVAGNDVDRQIEKVVSHIQEKGYYVTDREPTQAERMQYGKIIKITRGKGYNAQRTPMDLPIAQNVVRAVQ
;
A
#
# COMPACT_ATOMS: atom_id res chain seq x y z
N ALA A 1 5.64 16.09 -27.10
CA ALA A 1 6.16 15.62 -25.81
C ALA A 1 5.54 14.25 -25.49
N THR A 2 6.32 13.33 -24.98
CA THR A 2 5.81 12.07 -24.45
C THR A 2 5.31 12.30 -23.03
N LEU A 3 4.34 11.49 -22.57
CA LEU A 3 3.83 11.57 -21.20
C LEU A 3 4.96 11.52 -20.13
N LYS A 4 6.04 10.80 -20.43
CA LYS A 4 7.23 10.74 -19.58
C LYS A 4 7.90 12.11 -19.41
N GLU A 5 8.04 12.86 -20.48
CA GLU A 5 8.64 14.22 -20.46
C GLU A 5 7.75 15.17 -19.66
N GLU A 6 6.42 15.11 -19.85
CA GLU A 6 5.47 15.93 -19.11
C GLU A 6 5.48 15.65 -17.61
N LEU A 7 5.61 14.38 -17.21
CA LEU A 7 5.66 13.95 -15.82
C LEU A 7 7.05 14.04 -15.18
N GLY A 8 8.09 14.30 -15.97
CA GLY A 8 9.48 14.39 -15.49
C GLY A 8 10.02 13.06 -14.95
N ILE A 9 9.57 11.92 -15.48
CA ILE A 9 9.99 10.59 -15.05
C ILE A 9 10.83 9.90 -16.12
N SER A 10 11.88 9.18 -15.70
CA SER A 10 12.76 8.45 -16.61
C SER A 10 12.12 7.15 -17.11
N ALA A 11 11.38 6.47 -16.24
CA ALA A 11 10.65 5.24 -16.54
C ALA A 11 9.40 5.12 -15.68
N PRO A 12 8.30 4.53 -16.19
CA PRO A 12 7.17 4.15 -15.36
C PRO A 12 7.58 2.99 -14.46
N ASP A 13 7.00 2.93 -13.27
CA ASP A 13 7.09 1.80 -12.38
C ASP A 13 6.22 0.65 -12.94
N GLY A 14 6.79 -0.52 -13.24
CA GLY A 14 5.98 -1.64 -13.73
C GLY A 14 6.58 -2.56 -14.78
N ASP A 15 7.90 -2.75 -14.80
CA ASP A 15 8.57 -3.83 -15.57
C ASP A 15 8.19 -3.90 -17.06
N GLY A 16 8.12 -2.75 -17.73
CA GLY A 16 7.85 -2.66 -19.16
C GLY A 16 6.38 -2.76 -19.56
N LYS A 17 5.44 -2.83 -18.61
CA LYS A 17 4.02 -2.76 -18.90
C LYS A 17 3.61 -1.38 -19.38
N SER A 18 2.58 -1.32 -20.21
CA SER A 18 1.99 -0.05 -20.63
C SER A 18 1.27 0.64 -19.47
N PHE A 19 1.09 1.95 -19.55
CA PHE A 19 0.37 2.72 -18.55
C PHE A 19 -1.07 2.20 -18.33
N LEU A 20 -1.75 1.79 -19.40
CA LEU A 20 -3.10 1.21 -19.31
C LEU A 20 -3.11 -0.13 -18.56
N GLU A 21 -2.11 -0.98 -18.76
CA GLU A 21 -1.99 -2.23 -18.01
C GLU A 21 -1.75 -1.95 -16.53
N LEU A 22 -0.92 -0.96 -16.19
CA LEU A 22 -0.65 -0.58 -14.79
C LEU A 22 -1.88 -0.09 -14.06
N LEU A 23 -2.79 0.65 -14.73
CA LEU A 23 -4.05 1.10 -14.14
C LEU A 23 -5.00 -0.05 -13.72
N HIS A 24 -4.79 -1.25 -14.25
CA HIS A 24 -5.59 -2.43 -13.94
C HIS A 24 -4.92 -3.37 -12.92
N LEU A 25 -3.79 -2.97 -12.36
CA LEU A 25 -3.07 -3.73 -11.34
C LEU A 25 -3.25 -3.09 -9.95
N PRO A 26 -3.33 -3.90 -8.90
CA PRO A 26 -3.27 -3.37 -7.55
C PRO A 26 -1.88 -2.79 -7.27
N THR A 27 -1.84 -1.74 -6.46
CA THR A 27 -0.57 -1.15 -6.03
C THR A 27 -0.46 -1.12 -4.51
N LEU A 28 0.78 -1.17 -4.02
CA LEU A 28 1.13 -0.91 -2.64
C LEU A 28 2.08 0.28 -2.63
N ASN A 29 1.67 1.35 -1.98
CA ASN A 29 2.44 2.58 -1.90
C ASN A 29 2.86 2.85 -0.46
N ILE A 30 4.07 3.37 -0.28
CA ILE A 30 4.54 3.87 1.01
C ILE A 30 4.20 5.36 1.06
N ASN A 31 3.16 5.72 1.82
CA ASN A 31 2.69 7.10 1.95
C ASN A 31 3.54 7.92 2.91
N GLY A 32 4.27 7.28 3.79
CA GLY A 32 5.17 7.95 4.72
C GLY A 32 6.04 6.98 5.49
N ILE A 33 7.23 7.46 5.83
CA ILE A 33 8.17 6.76 6.72
C ILE A 33 8.64 7.79 7.74
N ASN A 34 8.65 7.42 9.02
CA ASN A 34 9.13 8.25 10.10
C ASN A 34 10.02 7.44 11.05
N SER A 35 11.17 8.02 11.39
CA SER A 35 12.07 7.50 12.43
C SER A 35 13.06 8.61 12.78
N ALA A 36 13.23 8.96 14.04
CA ALA A 36 14.09 10.04 14.47
C ALA A 36 13.82 11.40 13.77
N ASN A 37 14.60 12.40 14.14
CA ASN A 37 14.56 13.73 13.52
C ASN A 37 15.70 13.89 12.50
N THR A 38 15.48 14.71 11.48
CA THR A 38 16.46 15.05 10.45
C THR A 38 16.80 16.54 10.46
N GLY A 39 17.84 16.94 9.71
CA GLY A 39 18.25 18.33 9.60
C GLY A 39 18.75 18.92 10.92
N GLN A 40 18.31 20.14 11.25
CA GLN A 40 18.74 20.85 12.46
C GLN A 40 18.28 20.19 13.77
N LEU A 41 17.27 19.35 13.71
CA LEU A 41 16.76 18.61 14.87
C LEU A 41 17.39 17.22 15.02
N ALA A 42 18.33 16.88 14.14
CA ALA A 42 19.05 15.60 14.24
C ALA A 42 19.87 15.54 15.52
N ALA A 43 19.81 14.40 16.20
CA ALA A 43 20.58 14.15 17.43
C ALA A 43 21.32 12.82 17.30
N ASN A 44 22.41 12.67 18.03
CA ASN A 44 23.19 11.41 18.08
C ASN A 44 22.46 10.39 18.99
N ILE A 45 21.34 9.88 18.53
CA ILE A 45 20.51 8.90 19.22
C ILE A 45 20.17 7.72 18.28
N ILE A 46 19.96 6.56 18.86
CA ILE A 46 19.36 5.42 18.17
C ILE A 46 17.84 5.52 18.38
N PRO A 47 17.02 5.71 17.34
CA PRO A 47 15.57 5.80 17.50
C PRO A 47 15.00 4.48 18.03
N ALA A 48 14.07 4.57 18.95
CA ALA A 48 13.41 3.41 19.55
C ALA A 48 12.37 2.78 18.61
N THR A 49 11.87 3.56 17.64
CA THR A 49 10.81 3.13 16.71
C THR A 49 11.06 3.67 15.31
N ALA A 50 10.57 2.93 14.33
CA ALA A 50 10.37 3.38 12.98
C ALA A 50 8.94 3.05 12.57
N GLU A 51 8.29 3.93 11.83
CA GLU A 51 6.91 3.78 11.38
C GLU A 51 6.82 3.98 9.86
N ALA A 52 6.01 3.17 9.22
CA ALA A 52 5.65 3.35 7.82
C ALA A 52 4.14 3.25 7.63
N THR A 53 3.58 4.15 6.84
CA THR A 53 2.17 4.11 6.42
C THR A 53 2.08 3.57 5.00
N LEU A 54 1.31 2.50 4.82
CA LEU A 54 1.10 1.84 3.54
C LEU A 54 -0.31 2.12 3.02
N ASP A 55 -0.44 2.37 1.72
CA ASP A 55 -1.72 2.47 1.00
C ASP A 55 -1.81 1.36 -0.05
N LEU A 56 -2.86 0.55 0.07
CA LEU A 56 -3.18 -0.53 -0.86
C LEU A 56 -4.28 -0.05 -1.79
N ARG A 57 -3.98 0.15 -3.07
CA ARG A 57 -4.96 0.42 -4.11
C ARG A 57 -5.38 -0.88 -4.77
N LEU A 58 -6.66 -1.18 -4.70
CA LEU A 58 -7.21 -2.43 -5.19
C LEU A 58 -7.95 -2.23 -6.51
N VAL A 59 -7.95 -3.27 -7.32
CA VAL A 59 -8.75 -3.35 -8.56
C VAL A 59 -9.83 -4.42 -8.41
N ALA A 60 -10.82 -4.40 -9.29
CA ALA A 60 -11.89 -5.39 -9.29
C ALA A 60 -11.33 -6.82 -9.31
N GLY A 61 -11.86 -7.67 -8.44
CA GLY A 61 -11.39 -9.05 -8.23
C GLY A 61 -10.34 -9.22 -7.12
N ASN A 62 -9.86 -8.12 -6.53
CA ASN A 62 -9.06 -8.19 -5.31
C ASN A 62 -9.96 -8.09 -4.07
N ASP A 63 -9.66 -8.92 -3.10
CA ASP A 63 -10.26 -8.86 -1.77
C ASP A 63 -9.32 -8.14 -0.81
N VAL A 64 -9.87 -7.18 -0.04
CA VAL A 64 -9.08 -6.31 0.83
C VAL A 64 -8.36 -7.08 1.93
N ASP A 65 -9.06 -8.01 2.59
CA ASP A 65 -8.48 -8.76 3.70
C ASP A 65 -7.38 -9.69 3.20
N ARG A 66 -7.61 -10.35 2.06
CA ARG A 66 -6.60 -11.19 1.42
C ARG A 66 -5.34 -10.41 1.03
N GLN A 67 -5.47 -9.18 0.57
CA GLN A 67 -4.29 -8.35 0.21
C GLN A 67 -3.54 -7.90 1.47
N ILE A 68 -4.26 -7.53 2.54
CA ILE A 68 -3.63 -7.22 3.83
C ILE A 68 -2.89 -8.44 4.38
N GLU A 69 -3.49 -9.64 4.34
CA GLU A 69 -2.85 -10.87 4.80
C GLU A 69 -1.58 -11.21 4.01
N LYS A 70 -1.52 -10.92 2.71
CA LYS A 70 -0.29 -11.07 1.93
C LYS A 70 0.84 -10.19 2.45
N VAL A 71 0.53 -8.93 2.79
CA VAL A 71 1.53 -8.01 3.37
C VAL A 71 2.00 -8.53 4.73
N VAL A 72 1.06 -8.96 5.59
CA VAL A 72 1.38 -9.52 6.91
C VAL A 72 2.27 -10.76 6.76
N SER A 73 1.89 -11.69 5.89
CA SER A 73 2.67 -12.92 5.63
C SER A 73 4.07 -12.61 5.15
N HIS A 74 4.20 -11.66 4.22
CA HIS A 74 5.52 -11.23 3.74
C HIS A 74 6.41 -10.67 4.87
N ILE A 75 5.83 -9.89 5.79
CA ILE A 75 6.54 -9.35 6.95
C ILE A 75 6.99 -10.49 7.88
N GLN A 76 6.12 -11.47 8.13
CA GLN A 76 6.44 -12.65 8.93
C GLN A 76 7.56 -13.49 8.30
N GLU A 77 7.53 -13.70 6.98
CA GLU A 77 8.58 -14.40 6.22
C GLU A 77 9.96 -13.71 6.35
N LYS A 78 9.98 -12.38 6.57
CA LYS A 78 11.21 -11.62 6.89
C LYS A 78 11.67 -11.79 8.34
N GLY A 79 11.02 -12.62 9.12
CA GLY A 79 11.37 -12.98 10.49
C GLY A 79 10.88 -11.99 11.55
N TYR A 80 9.84 -11.20 11.25
CA TYR A 80 9.23 -10.32 12.23
C TYR A 80 8.14 -11.04 13.01
N TYR A 81 8.14 -10.84 14.33
CA TYR A 81 6.97 -11.13 15.15
C TYR A 81 5.94 -10.01 14.95
N VAL A 82 4.76 -10.37 14.47
CA VAL A 82 3.68 -9.42 14.15
C VAL A 82 2.67 -9.38 15.28
N THR A 83 2.30 -8.18 15.72
CA THR A 83 1.28 -7.94 16.74
C THR A 83 0.37 -6.78 16.32
N ASP A 84 -0.85 -6.72 16.82
CA ASP A 84 -1.83 -5.64 16.61
C ASP A 84 -1.90 -4.67 17.80
N ARG A 85 -1.16 -4.96 18.87
CA ARG A 85 -1.07 -4.16 20.11
C ARG A 85 0.38 -3.79 20.43
N GLU A 86 0.57 -2.96 21.44
CA GLU A 86 1.91 -2.70 21.95
C GLU A 86 2.55 -4.00 22.46
N PRO A 87 3.79 -4.31 22.01
CA PRO A 87 4.50 -5.47 22.47
C PRO A 87 4.78 -5.39 23.98
N THR A 88 4.55 -6.48 24.67
CA THR A 88 4.90 -6.61 26.09
C THR A 88 6.42 -6.65 26.26
N GLN A 89 6.88 -6.42 27.50
CA GLN A 89 8.30 -6.56 27.82
C GLN A 89 8.82 -7.98 27.56
N ALA A 90 8.03 -9.00 27.87
CA ALA A 90 8.39 -10.40 27.59
C ALA A 90 8.59 -10.66 26.09
N GLU A 91 7.69 -10.16 25.24
CA GLU A 91 7.81 -10.26 23.79
C GLU A 91 9.05 -9.51 23.28
N ARG A 92 9.33 -8.31 23.80
CA ARG A 92 10.54 -7.54 23.43
C ARG A 92 11.85 -8.26 23.82
N MET A 93 11.83 -9.03 24.90
CA MET A 93 12.98 -9.85 25.30
C MET A 93 13.13 -11.13 24.48
N GLN A 94 12.01 -11.65 23.97
CA GLN A 94 11.97 -12.90 23.22
C GLN A 94 12.27 -12.71 21.72
N TYR A 95 11.75 -11.64 21.11
CA TYR A 95 11.82 -11.43 19.66
C TYR A 95 12.74 -10.24 19.33
N GLY A 96 13.78 -10.50 18.52
CA GLY A 96 14.71 -9.45 18.09
C GLY A 96 14.14 -8.51 17.01
N LYS A 97 13.06 -8.92 16.32
CA LYS A 97 12.35 -8.13 15.32
C LYS A 97 10.86 -8.18 15.61
N ILE A 98 10.29 -7.06 15.98
CA ILE A 98 8.87 -6.94 16.29
C ILE A 98 8.26 -5.83 15.45
N ILE A 99 7.07 -6.05 14.94
CA ILE A 99 6.29 -5.03 14.27
C ILE A 99 4.86 -5.03 14.81
N LYS A 100 4.36 -3.85 15.12
CA LYS A 100 2.94 -3.62 15.36
C LYS A 100 2.27 -3.18 14.07
N ILE A 101 1.21 -3.85 13.68
CA ILE A 101 0.42 -3.52 12.48
C ILE A 101 -0.95 -3.03 12.93
N THR A 102 -1.26 -1.78 12.57
CA THR A 102 -2.60 -1.23 12.71
C THR A 102 -3.29 -1.27 11.35
N ARG A 103 -4.42 -1.98 11.27
CA ARG A 103 -5.20 -2.11 10.04
C ARG A 103 -6.17 -0.93 9.93
N GLY A 104 -6.09 -0.20 8.82
CA GLY A 104 -7.10 0.78 8.45
C GLY A 104 -8.39 0.13 7.94
N LYS A 105 -9.43 0.92 7.79
CA LYS A 105 -10.66 0.49 7.11
C LYS A 105 -10.43 0.52 5.60
N GLY A 106 -10.92 -0.52 4.91
CA GLY A 106 -10.87 -0.63 3.46
C GLY A 106 -12.17 -1.18 2.89
N TYR A 107 -12.29 -1.15 1.59
CA TYR A 107 -13.39 -1.76 0.84
C TYR A 107 -12.87 -2.33 -0.48
N ASN A 108 -13.55 -3.34 -0.98
CA ASN A 108 -13.22 -3.94 -2.26
C ASN A 108 -13.53 -2.98 -3.41
N ALA A 109 -12.68 -3.00 -4.43
CA ALA A 109 -12.93 -2.22 -5.64
C ALA A 109 -14.23 -2.67 -6.32
N GLN A 110 -15.02 -1.70 -6.78
CA GLN A 110 -16.28 -1.93 -7.46
C GLN A 110 -16.18 -1.49 -8.92
N ARG A 111 -16.84 -2.23 -9.78
CA ARG A 111 -17.01 -1.89 -11.18
C ARG A 111 -18.47 -2.13 -11.57
N THR A 112 -19.09 -1.13 -12.15
CA THR A 112 -20.44 -1.25 -12.74
C THR A 112 -20.33 -2.02 -14.05
N PRO A 113 -20.98 -3.19 -14.19
CA PRO A 113 -21.04 -3.88 -15.47
C PRO A 113 -21.73 -3.02 -16.52
N MET A 114 -21.15 -2.95 -17.72
CA MET A 114 -21.67 -2.09 -18.80
C MET A 114 -22.92 -2.65 -19.48
N ASP A 115 -23.26 -3.90 -19.23
CA ASP A 115 -24.49 -4.57 -19.71
C ASP A 115 -25.71 -4.27 -18.84
N LEU A 116 -25.54 -3.64 -17.69
CA LEU A 116 -26.67 -3.22 -16.85
C LEU A 116 -27.53 -2.17 -17.56
N PRO A 117 -28.87 -2.26 -17.43
CA PRO A 117 -29.80 -1.31 -18.07
C PRO A 117 -29.48 0.16 -17.77
N ILE A 118 -29.08 0.45 -16.51
CA ILE A 118 -28.71 1.82 -16.11
C ILE A 118 -27.44 2.30 -16.83
N ALA A 119 -26.42 1.46 -16.97
CA ALA A 119 -25.21 1.79 -17.71
C ALA A 119 -25.50 2.05 -19.19
N GLN A 120 -26.32 1.20 -19.81
CA GLN A 120 -26.78 1.35 -21.21
C GLN A 120 -27.63 2.61 -21.40
N ASN A 121 -28.43 2.99 -20.42
CA ASN A 121 -29.21 4.23 -20.49
C ASN A 121 -28.32 5.47 -20.46
N VAL A 122 -27.28 5.46 -19.59
CA VAL A 122 -26.31 6.55 -19.54
C VAL A 122 -25.53 6.67 -20.85
N VAL A 123 -25.03 5.56 -21.40
CA VAL A 123 -24.32 5.55 -22.70
C VAL A 123 -25.19 6.15 -23.79
N ARG A 124 -26.48 5.76 -23.90
CA ARG A 124 -27.43 6.31 -24.89
C ARG A 124 -27.72 7.80 -24.67
N ALA A 125 -27.69 8.28 -23.46
CA ALA A 125 -27.93 9.69 -23.15
C ALA A 125 -26.77 10.63 -23.51
N VAL A 126 -25.55 10.07 -23.67
CA VAL A 126 -24.32 10.83 -23.95
C VAL A 126 -23.91 10.74 -25.44
N GLN A 127 -24.49 9.83 -26.20
CA GLN A 127 -24.33 9.72 -27.66
C GLN A 127 -25.26 10.67 -28.41
#